data_970f1d6340049c8f8c48760fd7bae0f8
#
_entry.id   970f1d6340049c8f8c48760fd7bae0f8
#
_cell.length_a   1.000
_cell.length_b   1.000
_cell.length_c   1.000
_cell.angle_alpha   90.00
_cell.angle_beta   90.00
_cell.angle_gamma   90.00
#
_symmetry.space_group_name_H-M   'P 1'
#
loop_
_entity.id
_entity.type
_entity.pdbx_description
1 polymer ?
#
loop_
_entity_poly.entity_id
_entity_poly.type
_entity_poly.pdbx_seq_one_letter_code
_entity_poly.pdbx_strand_id
1 'polypeptide(L)'
;MKLLLSKPRGFCAGVVRAIETVEKALQIWGAPIYVKHQIVHNRHVVEDLEKKGAIFIENLSRVPEGARIIYSAHGIPPSVREEAKKRNLIEIDASCGLVIRVHSAAKRYAKKGYHILLIGHRTHVEVIGTAGEAPEDTTIIESVADVKKLTFPEEQRLFYTTQTTLSLDDVKEITDALQEKYPLIETLPSSSICYATTNRQLALREITHSVDLVLVVGDPTSSNSNRLVEVARKRGVPGYLINSPEEIHPQWLEGVSAIGLTAGASTPESVVQQCIEHLRTLGVTSTEEVEYTEENVFFELPKEVSILNQR
;
A
#
# COMPACT_ATOMS: atom_id res chain seq x y z
N MET A 1 28.71 7.55 13.03
CA MET A 1 27.31 7.18 13.28
C MET A 1 27.09 5.72 12.89
N LYS A 2 26.25 5.00 13.63
CA LYS A 2 25.79 3.64 13.29
C LYS A 2 24.50 3.71 12.49
N LEU A 3 24.32 2.81 11.50
CA LEU A 3 23.08 2.66 10.73
C LEU A 3 22.47 1.31 11.04
N LEU A 4 21.23 1.30 11.53
CA LEU A 4 20.41 0.10 11.72
C LEU A 4 19.39 -0.02 10.57
N LEU A 5 19.48 -1.08 9.80
CA LEU A 5 18.56 -1.37 8.69
C LEU A 5 17.45 -2.28 9.19
N SER A 6 16.23 -1.80 9.18
CA SER A 6 15.06 -2.61 9.52
C SER A 6 14.75 -3.61 8.40
N LYS A 7 14.48 -4.87 8.76
CA LYS A 7 14.06 -5.94 7.83
C LYS A 7 12.80 -6.64 8.38
N PRO A 8 11.72 -6.84 7.56
CA PRO A 8 11.63 -6.52 6.14
C PRO A 8 11.47 -5.03 5.84
N ARG A 9 11.94 -4.63 4.66
CA ARG A 9 11.77 -3.31 4.05
C ARG A 9 11.61 -3.44 2.54
N GLY A 10 11.22 -2.33 1.87
CA GLY A 10 11.11 -2.31 0.41
C GLY A 10 10.00 -3.20 -0.16
N PHE A 11 10.11 -3.62 -1.40
CA PHE A 11 9.05 -4.29 -2.15
C PHE A 11 8.42 -5.46 -1.42
N CYS A 12 7.07 -5.50 -1.40
CA CYS A 12 6.29 -6.65 -0.98
C CYS A 12 5.83 -7.47 -2.20
N ALA A 13 5.37 -8.70 -1.98
CA ALA A 13 4.92 -9.58 -3.07
C ALA A 13 3.81 -8.98 -3.94
N GLY A 14 2.90 -8.17 -3.37
CA GLY A 14 1.85 -7.48 -4.13
C GLY A 14 2.40 -6.43 -5.08
N VAL A 15 3.41 -5.69 -4.64
CA VAL A 15 4.14 -4.70 -5.45
C VAL A 15 4.94 -5.37 -6.56
N VAL A 16 5.71 -6.39 -6.23
CA VAL A 16 6.48 -7.19 -7.22
C VAL A 16 5.55 -7.70 -8.32
N ARG A 17 4.45 -8.36 -7.95
CA ARG A 17 3.45 -8.85 -8.90
C ARG A 17 2.92 -7.75 -9.82
N ALA A 18 2.62 -6.58 -9.28
CA ALA A 18 2.04 -5.48 -10.06
C ALA A 18 3.04 -4.92 -11.08
N ILE A 19 4.29 -4.71 -10.67
CA ILE A 19 5.37 -4.23 -11.55
C ILE A 19 5.66 -5.26 -12.65
N GLU A 20 5.86 -6.52 -12.29
CA GLU A 20 6.13 -7.61 -13.24
C GLU A 20 4.98 -7.80 -14.25
N THR A 21 3.72 -7.54 -13.83
CA THR A 21 2.57 -7.58 -14.75
C THR A 21 2.72 -6.56 -15.88
N VAL A 22 3.13 -5.31 -15.57
CA VAL A 22 3.34 -4.28 -16.59
C VAL A 22 4.54 -4.62 -17.48
N GLU A 23 5.65 -5.04 -16.88
CA GLU A 23 6.86 -5.42 -17.62
C GLU A 23 6.61 -6.58 -18.59
N LYS A 24 5.91 -7.63 -18.12
CA LYS A 24 5.51 -8.75 -18.96
C LYS A 24 4.57 -8.34 -20.07
N ALA A 25 3.60 -7.48 -19.79
CA ALA A 25 2.70 -6.95 -20.82
C ALA A 25 3.46 -6.19 -21.90
N LEU A 26 4.44 -5.34 -21.52
CA LEU A 26 5.31 -4.64 -22.45
C LEU A 26 6.19 -5.60 -23.28
N GLN A 27 6.70 -6.67 -22.66
CA GLN A 27 7.49 -7.69 -23.36
C GLN A 27 6.66 -8.48 -24.38
N ILE A 28 5.42 -8.82 -24.04
CA ILE A 28 4.55 -9.67 -24.89
C ILE A 28 3.92 -8.87 -26.04
N TRP A 29 3.43 -7.67 -25.76
CA TRP A 29 2.62 -6.92 -26.74
C TRP A 29 3.28 -5.63 -27.24
N GLY A 30 4.41 -5.23 -26.66
CA GLY A 30 5.09 -3.97 -26.99
C GLY A 30 4.37 -2.76 -26.39
N ALA A 31 4.99 -1.61 -26.54
CA ALA A 31 4.41 -0.32 -26.16
C ALA A 31 3.38 0.17 -27.19
N PRO A 32 2.38 0.96 -26.80
CA PRO A 32 2.09 1.37 -25.44
C PRO A 32 1.23 0.33 -24.67
N ILE A 33 1.45 0.25 -23.34
CA ILE A 33 0.56 -0.41 -22.40
C ILE A 33 -0.03 0.66 -21.47
N TYR A 34 -1.35 0.73 -21.40
CA TYR A 34 -2.03 1.70 -20.53
C TYR A 34 -2.18 1.13 -19.13
N VAL A 35 -1.96 1.99 -18.12
CA VAL A 35 -2.10 1.61 -16.71
C VAL A 35 -3.05 2.60 -16.03
N LYS A 36 -4.12 2.08 -15.44
CA LYS A 36 -5.09 2.88 -14.69
C LYS A 36 -4.53 3.22 -13.33
N HIS A 37 -4.31 4.51 -13.09
CA HIS A 37 -3.61 5.03 -11.92
C HIS A 37 -2.14 4.58 -11.86
N GLN A 38 -1.34 5.12 -10.95
CA GLN A 38 0.01 4.63 -10.68
C GLN A 38 -0.03 3.14 -10.31
N ILE A 39 0.82 2.31 -10.92
CA ILE A 39 0.82 0.85 -10.64
C ILE A 39 1.03 0.56 -9.17
N VAL A 40 1.89 1.34 -8.52
CA VAL A 40 2.12 1.44 -7.08
C VAL A 40 2.46 2.89 -6.73
N HIS A 41 2.28 3.32 -5.49
CA HIS A 41 2.63 4.66 -5.04
C HIS A 41 4.16 4.79 -4.86
N ASN A 42 4.86 4.94 -5.98
CA ASN A 42 6.30 5.23 -6.00
C ASN A 42 6.72 5.83 -7.34
N ARG A 43 7.23 7.07 -7.32
CA ARG A 43 7.63 7.82 -8.50
C ARG A 43 8.73 7.11 -9.29
N HIS A 44 9.74 6.54 -8.64
CA HIS A 44 10.83 5.83 -9.33
C HIS A 44 10.33 4.64 -10.13
N VAL A 45 9.36 3.89 -9.60
CA VAL A 45 8.73 2.77 -10.31
C VAL A 45 7.92 3.26 -11.51
N VAL A 46 7.13 4.32 -11.33
CA VAL A 46 6.32 4.90 -12.41
C VAL A 46 7.21 5.40 -13.54
N GLU A 47 8.23 6.21 -13.25
CA GLU A 47 9.17 6.75 -14.24
C GLU A 47 9.95 5.65 -14.99
N ASP A 48 10.33 4.57 -14.29
CA ASP A 48 11.01 3.44 -14.95
C ASP A 48 10.09 2.71 -15.94
N LEU A 49 8.85 2.48 -15.57
CA LEU A 49 7.86 1.85 -16.44
C LEU A 49 7.44 2.77 -17.62
N GLU A 50 7.37 4.08 -17.40
CA GLU A 50 7.14 5.06 -18.48
C GLU A 50 8.25 5.03 -19.51
N LYS A 51 9.52 4.99 -19.08
CA LYS A 51 10.68 4.83 -19.98
C LYS A 51 10.62 3.53 -20.79
N LYS A 52 9.98 2.48 -20.26
CA LYS A 52 9.75 1.20 -20.94
C LYS A 52 8.53 1.21 -21.88
N GLY A 53 7.71 2.28 -21.84
CA GLY A 53 6.55 2.47 -22.73
C GLY A 53 5.18 2.25 -22.09
N ALA A 54 5.08 2.21 -20.74
CA ALA A 54 3.81 2.28 -20.05
C ALA A 54 3.25 3.70 -20.09
N ILE A 55 1.93 3.84 -20.17
CA ILE A 55 1.23 5.12 -20.12
C ILE A 55 0.25 5.10 -18.95
N PHE A 56 0.54 5.89 -17.92
CA PHE A 56 -0.33 6.02 -16.76
C PHE A 56 -1.47 7.01 -17.03
N ILE A 57 -2.70 6.61 -16.73
CA ILE A 57 -3.90 7.42 -16.97
C ILE A 57 -4.85 7.38 -15.79
N GLU A 58 -5.55 8.50 -15.57
CA GLU A 58 -6.61 8.59 -14.57
C GLU A 58 -8.01 8.43 -15.18
N ASN A 59 -8.18 8.71 -16.45
CA ASN A 59 -9.47 8.60 -17.13
C ASN A 59 -9.37 7.63 -18.31
N LEU A 60 -10.23 6.62 -18.33
CA LEU A 60 -10.27 5.62 -19.41
C LEU A 60 -10.62 6.23 -20.76
N SER A 61 -11.25 7.42 -20.81
CA SER A 61 -11.54 8.13 -22.06
C SER A 61 -10.26 8.43 -22.90
N ARG A 62 -9.09 8.46 -22.25
CA ARG A 62 -7.79 8.67 -22.91
C ARG A 62 -7.19 7.39 -23.52
N VAL A 63 -7.79 6.24 -23.26
CA VAL A 63 -7.33 4.94 -23.78
C VAL A 63 -8.03 4.67 -25.11
N PRO A 64 -7.31 4.35 -26.20
CA PRO A 64 -7.93 3.97 -27.46
C PRO A 64 -8.82 2.73 -27.29
N GLU A 65 -9.92 2.67 -28.06
CA GLU A 65 -10.80 1.50 -28.06
C GLU A 65 -10.02 0.24 -28.45
N GLY A 66 -10.30 -0.88 -27.77
CA GLY A 66 -9.63 -2.15 -27.97
C GLY A 66 -8.20 -2.24 -27.41
N ALA A 67 -7.66 -1.14 -26.84
CA ALA A 67 -6.33 -1.17 -26.25
C ALA A 67 -6.30 -1.96 -24.91
N ARG A 68 -5.08 -2.34 -24.50
CA ARG A 68 -4.85 -3.03 -23.23
C ARG A 68 -4.75 -2.05 -22.08
N ILE A 69 -5.45 -2.36 -21.00
CA ILE A 69 -5.44 -1.60 -19.76
C ILE A 69 -5.07 -2.51 -18.58
N ILE A 70 -4.10 -2.08 -17.78
CA ILE A 70 -3.73 -2.75 -16.55
C ILE A 70 -4.29 -1.96 -15.36
N TYR A 71 -4.94 -2.65 -14.43
CA TYR A 71 -5.37 -2.07 -13.17
C TYR A 71 -4.28 -2.17 -12.13
N SER A 72 -4.08 -1.09 -11.35
CA SER A 72 -3.01 -1.00 -10.38
C SER A 72 -3.16 -1.97 -9.19
N ALA A 73 -2.11 -2.10 -8.40
CA ALA A 73 -2.10 -2.92 -7.19
C ALA A 73 -3.22 -2.58 -6.19
N HIS A 74 -3.75 -1.36 -6.26
CA HIS A 74 -4.73 -0.82 -5.30
C HIS A 74 -6.17 -1.29 -5.54
N GLY A 75 -6.44 -1.99 -6.66
CA GLY A 75 -7.80 -2.34 -7.06
C GLY A 75 -8.56 -1.19 -7.71
N ILE A 76 -9.71 -1.48 -8.24
CA ILE A 76 -10.62 -0.52 -8.89
C ILE A 76 -12.07 -0.83 -8.53
N PRO A 77 -12.96 0.17 -8.53
CA PRO A 77 -14.39 -0.07 -8.35
C PRO A 77 -15.00 -0.75 -9.59
N PRO A 78 -16.13 -1.47 -9.45
CA PRO A 78 -16.83 -2.10 -10.57
C PRO A 78 -17.19 -1.13 -11.70
N SER A 79 -17.50 0.13 -11.40
CA SER A 79 -17.81 1.16 -12.41
C SER A 79 -16.70 1.37 -13.44
N VAL A 80 -15.43 1.28 -13.02
CA VAL A 80 -14.27 1.37 -13.92
C VAL A 80 -14.21 0.16 -14.86
N ARG A 81 -14.52 -1.05 -14.37
CA ARG A 81 -14.60 -2.26 -15.22
C ARG A 81 -15.75 -2.17 -16.23
N GLU A 82 -16.88 -1.63 -15.81
CA GLU A 82 -18.03 -1.41 -16.71
C GLU A 82 -17.68 -0.41 -17.82
N GLU A 83 -16.98 0.68 -17.48
CA GLU A 83 -16.49 1.63 -18.47
C GLU A 83 -15.50 0.98 -19.44
N ALA A 84 -14.53 0.20 -18.94
CA ALA A 84 -13.58 -0.52 -19.77
C ALA A 84 -14.28 -1.47 -20.76
N LYS A 85 -15.28 -2.22 -20.30
CA LYS A 85 -16.10 -3.10 -21.17
C LYS A 85 -16.86 -2.34 -22.25
N LYS A 86 -17.49 -1.21 -21.91
CA LYS A 86 -18.19 -0.35 -22.89
C LYS A 86 -17.25 0.19 -23.98
N ARG A 87 -15.95 0.31 -23.67
CA ARG A 87 -14.91 0.77 -24.58
C ARG A 87 -14.15 -0.38 -25.24
N ASN A 88 -14.60 -1.62 -25.08
CA ASN A 88 -13.95 -2.83 -25.60
C ASN A 88 -12.46 -2.96 -25.20
N LEU A 89 -12.06 -2.44 -24.01
CA LEU A 89 -10.69 -2.53 -23.55
C LEU A 89 -10.36 -3.98 -23.13
N ILE A 90 -9.11 -4.38 -23.36
CA ILE A 90 -8.58 -5.66 -22.89
C ILE A 90 -8.01 -5.47 -21.49
N GLU A 91 -8.75 -5.98 -20.51
CA GLU A 91 -8.46 -5.78 -19.09
C GLU A 91 -7.42 -6.79 -18.57
N ILE A 92 -6.42 -6.29 -17.82
CA ILE A 92 -5.44 -7.09 -17.09
C ILE A 92 -5.44 -6.60 -15.64
N ASP A 93 -5.70 -7.49 -14.69
CA ASP A 93 -5.85 -7.10 -13.29
C ASP A 93 -4.58 -7.38 -12.49
N ALA A 94 -3.80 -6.31 -12.20
CA ALA A 94 -2.63 -6.37 -11.35
C ALA A 94 -2.92 -6.08 -9.87
N SER A 95 -4.18 -5.99 -9.48
CA SER A 95 -4.57 -5.75 -8.07
C SER A 95 -3.94 -6.79 -7.14
N CYS A 96 -3.42 -6.32 -6.00
CA CYS A 96 -2.85 -7.19 -4.97
C CYS A 96 -3.91 -8.19 -4.47
N GLY A 97 -3.53 -9.45 -4.31
CA GLY A 97 -4.44 -10.50 -3.81
C GLY A 97 -5.09 -10.18 -2.46
N LEU A 98 -4.39 -9.40 -1.61
CA LEU A 98 -4.93 -8.96 -0.32
C LEU A 98 -5.97 -7.85 -0.47
N VAL A 99 -5.81 -6.96 -1.44
CA VAL A 99 -6.82 -5.97 -1.81
C VAL A 99 -8.06 -6.65 -2.39
N ILE A 100 -7.86 -7.61 -3.30
CA ILE A 100 -8.97 -8.43 -3.86
C ILE A 100 -9.75 -9.13 -2.74
N ARG A 101 -9.08 -9.62 -1.70
CA ARG A 101 -9.73 -10.24 -0.55
C ARG A 101 -10.64 -9.27 0.18
N VAL A 102 -10.21 -8.01 0.38
CA VAL A 102 -11.01 -6.96 1.04
C VAL A 102 -12.22 -6.59 0.19
N HIS A 103 -12.03 -6.35 -1.12
CA HIS A 103 -13.12 -6.11 -2.08
C HIS A 103 -14.16 -7.24 -2.07
N SER A 104 -13.69 -8.50 -2.15
CA SER A 104 -14.56 -9.67 -2.13
C SER A 104 -15.33 -9.81 -0.83
N ALA A 105 -14.73 -9.43 0.31
CA ALA A 105 -15.41 -9.42 1.58
C ALA A 105 -16.51 -8.36 1.62
N ALA A 106 -16.21 -7.11 1.27
CA ALA A 106 -17.19 -6.03 1.23
C ALA A 106 -18.40 -6.40 0.38
N LYS A 107 -18.16 -6.84 -0.86
CA LYS A 107 -19.20 -7.31 -1.76
C LYS A 107 -20.03 -8.47 -1.20
N ARG A 108 -19.38 -9.47 -0.60
CA ARG A 108 -20.04 -10.66 -0.06
C ARG A 108 -20.91 -10.35 1.14
N TYR A 109 -20.44 -9.49 2.06
CA TYR A 109 -21.19 -9.13 3.24
C TYR A 109 -22.35 -8.19 2.91
N ALA A 110 -22.18 -7.23 2.00
CA ALA A 110 -23.26 -6.39 1.50
C ALA A 110 -24.40 -7.24 0.88
N LYS A 111 -24.05 -8.24 0.04
CA LYS A 111 -25.04 -9.20 -0.51
C LYS A 111 -25.80 -10.00 0.55
N LYS A 112 -25.26 -10.12 1.77
CA LYS A 112 -25.92 -10.77 2.90
C LYS A 112 -26.73 -9.81 3.77
N GLY A 113 -26.90 -8.55 3.34
CA GLY A 113 -27.63 -7.50 4.06
C GLY A 113 -26.86 -6.83 5.20
N TYR A 114 -25.53 -6.92 5.20
CA TYR A 114 -24.72 -6.15 6.14
C TYR A 114 -24.43 -4.75 5.60
N HIS A 115 -24.41 -3.79 6.50
CA HIS A 115 -23.81 -2.49 6.22
C HIS A 115 -22.30 -2.56 6.50
N ILE A 116 -21.49 -2.06 5.58
CA ILE A 116 -20.02 -2.16 5.61
C ILE A 116 -19.44 -0.90 6.24
N LEU A 117 -18.67 -1.05 7.30
CA LEU A 117 -17.88 0.01 7.90
C LEU A 117 -16.44 -0.13 7.41
N LEU A 118 -16.05 0.71 6.45
CA LEU A 118 -14.72 0.67 5.83
C LEU A 118 -13.81 1.67 6.53
N ILE A 119 -12.85 1.17 7.32
CA ILE A 119 -11.83 1.98 7.98
C ILE A 119 -10.73 2.32 6.98
N GLY A 120 -10.52 3.61 6.67
CA GLY A 120 -9.52 4.03 5.70
C GLY A 120 -9.67 5.48 5.28
N HIS A 121 -8.68 5.99 4.57
CA HIS A 121 -8.69 7.37 4.08
C HIS A 121 -9.62 7.51 2.87
N ARG A 122 -10.62 8.34 2.98
CA ARG A 122 -11.70 8.54 2.00
C ARG A 122 -11.22 8.81 0.59
N THR A 123 -10.11 9.53 0.44
CA THR A 123 -9.53 9.91 -0.86
C THR A 123 -8.56 8.87 -1.43
N HIS A 124 -8.24 7.82 -0.66
CA HIS A 124 -7.29 6.80 -1.11
C HIS A 124 -7.94 5.86 -2.14
N VAL A 125 -7.21 5.57 -3.22
CA VAL A 125 -7.71 4.77 -4.35
C VAL A 125 -8.19 3.37 -3.94
N GLU A 126 -7.53 2.72 -2.98
CA GLU A 126 -7.95 1.42 -2.43
C GLU A 126 -9.30 1.51 -1.72
N VAL A 127 -9.53 2.60 -0.96
CA VAL A 127 -10.79 2.83 -0.25
C VAL A 127 -11.92 3.12 -1.24
N ILE A 128 -11.66 3.94 -2.26
CA ILE A 128 -12.61 4.21 -3.35
C ILE A 128 -12.97 2.92 -4.06
N GLY A 129 -11.97 2.07 -4.36
CA GLY A 129 -12.17 0.77 -5.01
C GLY A 129 -13.05 -0.16 -4.17
N THR A 130 -12.71 -0.31 -2.89
CA THR A 130 -13.45 -1.19 -1.96
C THR A 130 -14.87 -0.69 -1.71
N ALA A 131 -15.06 0.60 -1.44
CA ALA A 131 -16.39 1.19 -1.22
C ALA A 131 -17.27 1.05 -2.46
N GLY A 132 -16.68 1.12 -3.65
CA GLY A 132 -17.37 0.92 -4.92
C GLY A 132 -17.98 -0.48 -5.13
N GLU A 133 -17.56 -1.49 -4.35
CA GLU A 133 -18.17 -2.84 -4.42
C GLU A 133 -19.61 -2.88 -3.87
N ALA A 134 -19.95 -1.95 -2.96
CA ALA A 134 -21.28 -1.80 -2.36
C ALA A 134 -21.49 -0.34 -1.90
N PRO A 135 -21.60 0.63 -2.81
CA PRO A 135 -21.56 2.05 -2.46
C PRO A 135 -22.72 2.49 -1.55
N GLU A 136 -23.92 1.93 -1.73
CA GLU A 136 -25.11 2.25 -0.93
C GLU A 136 -25.04 1.65 0.48
N ASP A 137 -24.29 0.56 0.66
CA ASP A 137 -24.17 -0.19 1.91
C ASP A 137 -22.82 0.05 2.60
N THR A 138 -22.04 1.07 2.21
CA THR A 138 -20.71 1.31 2.77
C THR A 138 -20.58 2.70 3.38
N THR A 139 -20.16 2.76 4.64
CA THR A 139 -19.74 3.99 5.31
C THR A 139 -18.24 3.96 5.58
N ILE A 140 -17.52 5.01 5.15
CA ILE A 140 -16.09 5.17 5.38
C ILE A 140 -15.85 5.84 6.73
N ILE A 141 -14.95 5.25 7.53
CA ILE A 141 -14.55 5.70 8.86
C ILE A 141 -13.07 6.03 8.86
N GLU A 142 -12.71 7.24 9.27
CA GLU A 142 -11.32 7.69 9.32
C GLU A 142 -10.80 7.83 10.76
N SER A 143 -11.72 7.90 11.75
CA SER A 143 -11.36 8.19 13.13
C SER A 143 -12.37 7.65 14.15
N VAL A 144 -11.96 7.59 15.42
CA VAL A 144 -12.86 7.32 16.55
C VAL A 144 -14.00 8.36 16.65
N ALA A 145 -13.74 9.61 16.23
CA ALA A 145 -14.78 10.64 16.19
C ALA A 145 -15.89 10.32 15.18
N ASP A 146 -15.56 9.64 14.08
CA ASP A 146 -16.57 9.18 13.12
C ASP A 146 -17.40 8.04 13.70
N VAL A 147 -16.76 7.10 14.42
CA VAL A 147 -17.48 6.02 15.13
C VAL A 147 -18.54 6.58 16.08
N LYS A 148 -18.22 7.65 16.81
CA LYS A 148 -19.17 8.28 17.75
C LYS A 148 -20.40 8.83 17.04
N LYS A 149 -20.30 9.30 15.80
CA LYS A 149 -21.40 9.87 15.01
C LYS A 149 -22.29 8.82 14.35
N LEU A 150 -21.83 7.56 14.23
CA LEU A 150 -22.63 6.50 13.60
C LEU A 150 -23.93 6.26 14.37
N THR A 151 -25.00 6.04 13.62
CA THR A 151 -26.28 5.61 14.17
C THR A 151 -26.90 4.61 13.22
N PHE A 152 -27.11 3.38 13.67
CA PHE A 152 -27.77 2.32 12.92
C PHE A 152 -28.93 1.75 13.72
N PRO A 153 -29.99 1.27 13.09
CA PRO A 153 -31.03 0.49 13.75
C PRO A 153 -30.44 -0.73 14.45
N GLU A 154 -31.04 -1.18 15.55
CA GLU A 154 -30.55 -2.32 16.35
C GLU A 154 -30.49 -3.62 15.52
N GLU A 155 -31.44 -3.80 14.60
CA GLU A 155 -31.51 -4.94 13.69
C GLU A 155 -30.51 -4.89 12.53
N GLN A 156 -29.83 -3.74 12.32
CA GLN A 156 -28.86 -3.61 11.23
C GLN A 156 -27.61 -4.43 11.50
N ARG A 157 -27.35 -5.43 10.67
CA ARG A 157 -26.12 -6.22 10.71
C ARG A 157 -24.95 -5.38 10.17
N LEU A 158 -23.87 -5.33 10.95
CA LEU A 158 -22.67 -4.53 10.63
C LEU A 158 -21.48 -5.44 10.39
N PHE A 159 -20.68 -5.09 9.41
CA PHE A 159 -19.40 -5.71 9.12
C PHE A 159 -18.34 -4.64 8.92
N TYR A 160 -17.18 -4.76 9.57
CA TYR A 160 -16.07 -3.85 9.29
C TYR A 160 -14.92 -4.52 8.57
N THR A 161 -14.23 -3.74 7.76
CA THR A 161 -12.96 -4.07 7.13
C THR A 161 -12.10 -2.81 7.04
N THR A 162 -10.82 -2.95 6.65
CA THR A 162 -9.89 -1.81 6.63
C THR A 162 -9.17 -1.70 5.30
N GLN A 163 -8.71 -0.49 4.97
CA GLN A 163 -7.63 -0.29 4.03
C GLN A 163 -6.41 -1.09 4.49
N THR A 164 -5.66 -1.68 3.53
CA THR A 164 -4.59 -2.64 3.85
C THR A 164 -3.31 -2.01 4.41
N THR A 165 -3.17 -0.68 4.32
CA THR A 165 -1.92 0.06 4.62
C THR A 165 -2.03 1.06 5.78
N LEU A 166 -2.95 0.83 6.72
CA LEU A 166 -3.15 1.70 7.87
C LEU A 166 -2.15 1.42 9.02
N SER A 167 -2.08 2.37 9.95
CA SER A 167 -1.40 2.19 11.23
C SER A 167 -2.10 1.12 12.08
N LEU A 168 -1.31 0.19 12.64
CA LEU A 168 -1.83 -0.84 13.53
C LEU A 168 -2.49 -0.24 14.78
N ASP A 169 -1.89 0.82 15.33
CA ASP A 169 -2.39 1.48 16.53
C ASP A 169 -3.71 2.22 16.26
N ASP A 170 -3.77 2.99 15.15
CA ASP A 170 -4.98 3.76 14.80
C ASP A 170 -6.16 2.82 14.49
N VAL A 171 -5.90 1.73 13.78
CA VAL A 171 -6.94 0.73 13.50
C VAL A 171 -7.43 0.08 14.79
N LYS A 172 -6.52 -0.21 15.73
CA LYS A 172 -6.90 -0.78 17.02
C LYS A 172 -7.83 0.17 17.79
N GLU A 173 -7.50 1.45 17.88
CA GLU A 173 -8.34 2.44 18.57
C GLU A 173 -9.75 2.54 17.94
N ILE A 174 -9.82 2.55 16.59
CA ILE A 174 -11.10 2.62 15.89
C ILE A 174 -11.90 1.33 16.07
N THR A 175 -11.26 0.17 15.97
CA THR A 175 -11.95 -1.13 16.13
C THR A 175 -12.41 -1.38 17.56
N ASP A 176 -11.64 -0.98 18.56
CA ASP A 176 -12.05 -1.05 19.97
C ASP A 176 -13.32 -0.19 20.20
N ALA A 177 -13.34 1.04 19.67
CA ALA A 177 -14.52 1.91 19.75
C ALA A 177 -15.74 1.37 18.97
N LEU A 178 -15.52 0.70 17.83
CA LEU A 178 -16.59 0.03 17.09
C LEU A 178 -17.17 -1.14 17.87
N GLN A 179 -16.32 -1.99 18.47
CA GLN A 179 -16.77 -3.14 19.25
C GLN A 179 -17.49 -2.72 20.54
N GLU A 180 -17.03 -1.63 21.18
CA GLU A 180 -17.73 -1.06 22.35
C GLU A 180 -19.13 -0.58 21.97
N LYS A 181 -19.25 0.13 20.85
CA LYS A 181 -20.53 0.71 20.39
C LYS A 181 -21.47 -0.32 19.74
N TYR A 182 -20.91 -1.30 19.03
CA TYR A 182 -21.63 -2.34 18.29
C TYR A 182 -21.04 -3.73 18.61
N PRO A 183 -21.38 -4.32 19.77
CA PRO A 183 -20.76 -5.58 20.24
C PRO A 183 -20.92 -6.78 19.27
N LEU A 184 -21.94 -6.75 18.42
CA LEU A 184 -22.23 -7.82 17.43
C LEU A 184 -21.63 -7.56 16.06
N ILE A 185 -20.79 -6.53 15.90
CA ILE A 185 -20.16 -6.23 14.61
C ILE A 185 -19.24 -7.37 14.18
N GLU A 186 -19.37 -7.80 12.93
CA GLU A 186 -18.53 -8.84 12.34
C GLU A 186 -17.32 -8.26 11.60
N THR A 187 -16.30 -9.07 11.43
CA THR A 187 -15.12 -8.75 10.63
C THR A 187 -14.54 -10.01 9.98
N LEU A 188 -13.50 -9.87 9.17
CA LEU A 188 -12.76 -11.02 8.67
C LEU A 188 -12.07 -11.80 9.81
N PRO A 189 -11.94 -13.13 9.70
CA PRO A 189 -11.23 -13.95 10.69
C PRO A 189 -9.75 -13.58 10.85
N SER A 190 -9.15 -12.99 9.82
CA SER A 190 -7.79 -12.47 9.83
C SER A 190 -7.79 -10.97 9.54
N SER A 191 -6.80 -10.23 10.04
CA SER A 191 -6.67 -8.79 9.82
C SER A 191 -6.83 -8.42 8.34
N SER A 192 -7.47 -7.29 8.07
CA SER A 192 -7.52 -6.68 6.74
C SER A 192 -6.24 -5.90 6.44
N ILE A 193 -5.49 -5.46 7.46
CA ILE A 193 -4.15 -4.90 7.27
C ILE A 193 -3.24 -5.99 6.70
N CYS A 194 -2.52 -5.67 5.62
CA CYS A 194 -1.69 -6.65 4.96
C CYS A 194 -0.45 -7.02 5.79
N TYR A 195 0.07 -8.25 5.58
CA TYR A 195 1.27 -8.73 6.27
C TYR A 195 2.46 -7.78 6.08
N ALA A 196 2.62 -7.24 4.87
CA ALA A 196 3.72 -6.35 4.55
C ALA A 196 3.67 -5.04 5.35
N THR A 197 2.49 -4.47 5.54
CA THR A 197 2.27 -3.29 6.40
C THR A 197 2.54 -3.64 7.86
N THR A 198 2.01 -4.76 8.33
CA THR A 198 2.20 -5.24 9.71
C THR A 198 3.67 -5.47 10.01
N ASN A 199 4.35 -6.26 9.17
CA ASN A 199 5.75 -6.63 9.41
C ASN A 199 6.70 -5.43 9.39
N ARG A 200 6.52 -4.48 8.44
CA ARG A 200 7.36 -3.28 8.38
C ARG A 200 7.16 -2.37 9.58
N GLN A 201 5.93 -2.21 10.05
CA GLN A 201 5.67 -1.44 11.27
C GLN A 201 6.29 -2.11 12.50
N LEU A 202 6.14 -3.43 12.65
CA LEU A 202 6.72 -4.17 13.77
C LEU A 202 8.25 -4.18 13.69
N ALA A 203 8.84 -4.44 12.52
CA ALA A 203 10.28 -4.38 12.32
C ALA A 203 10.88 -3.00 12.65
N LEU A 204 10.18 -1.92 12.30
CA LEU A 204 10.61 -0.57 12.67
C LEU A 204 10.53 -0.35 14.19
N ARG A 205 9.49 -0.87 14.86
CA ARG A 205 9.35 -0.77 16.32
C ARG A 205 10.54 -1.41 17.05
N GLU A 206 11.07 -2.52 16.55
CA GLU A 206 12.24 -3.21 17.14
C GLU A 206 13.48 -2.31 17.20
N ILE A 207 13.72 -1.49 16.17
CA ILE A 207 14.91 -0.66 16.12
C ILE A 207 14.74 0.71 16.78
N THR A 208 13.50 1.19 16.99
CA THR A 208 13.25 2.54 17.53
C THR A 208 13.85 2.77 18.92
N HIS A 209 14.09 1.72 19.71
CA HIS A 209 14.70 1.83 21.03
C HIS A 209 16.23 2.05 21.01
N SER A 210 16.85 1.89 19.84
CA SER A 210 18.31 1.89 19.66
C SER A 210 18.81 2.96 18.68
N VAL A 211 17.93 3.89 18.29
CA VAL A 211 18.25 4.94 17.31
C VAL A 211 17.76 6.30 17.78
N ASP A 212 18.48 7.34 17.37
CA ASP A 212 18.15 8.73 17.67
C ASP A 212 17.27 9.36 16.59
N LEU A 213 17.25 8.77 15.39
CA LEU A 213 16.59 9.27 14.20
C LEU A 213 16.14 8.10 13.33
N VAL A 214 14.98 8.21 12.69
CA VAL A 214 14.51 7.27 11.68
C VAL A 214 14.36 7.96 10.32
N LEU A 215 14.95 7.36 9.29
CA LEU A 215 14.72 7.71 7.90
C LEU A 215 13.86 6.61 7.24
N VAL A 216 12.79 7.02 6.62
CA VAL A 216 11.89 6.13 5.86
C VAL A 216 12.05 6.46 4.38
N VAL A 217 12.63 5.53 3.61
CA VAL A 217 12.73 5.69 2.16
C VAL A 217 11.38 5.34 1.54
N GLY A 218 10.77 6.31 0.85
CA GLY A 218 9.43 6.10 0.27
C GLY A 218 8.84 7.35 -0.36
N ASP A 219 7.77 7.15 -1.10
CA ASP A 219 7.06 8.22 -1.78
C ASP A 219 6.03 8.88 -0.85
N PRO A 220 5.88 10.23 -0.86
CA PRO A 220 4.89 10.94 -0.06
C PRO A 220 3.44 10.51 -0.31
N THR A 221 3.13 9.99 -1.51
CA THR A 221 1.80 9.46 -1.85
C THR A 221 1.55 8.05 -1.31
N SER A 222 2.60 7.36 -0.82
CA SER A 222 2.49 6.02 -0.26
C SER A 222 1.95 6.04 1.17
N SER A 223 0.73 5.54 1.37
CA SER A 223 0.15 5.37 2.70
C SER A 223 1.06 4.54 3.62
N ASN A 224 1.60 3.41 3.14
CA ASN A 224 2.51 2.58 3.94
C ASN A 224 3.76 3.34 4.43
N SER A 225 4.40 4.14 3.55
CA SER A 225 5.60 4.91 3.90
C SER A 225 5.30 5.97 4.96
N ASN A 226 4.17 6.69 4.83
CA ASN A 226 3.75 7.69 5.82
C ASN A 226 3.48 7.04 7.20
N ARG A 227 2.83 5.85 7.22
CA ARG A 227 2.59 5.12 8.48
C ARG A 227 3.88 4.74 9.20
N LEU A 228 4.95 4.42 8.47
CA LEU A 228 6.26 4.14 9.09
C LEU A 228 6.85 5.38 9.78
N VAL A 229 6.74 6.55 9.17
CA VAL A 229 7.16 7.81 9.82
C VAL A 229 6.37 8.04 11.11
N GLU A 230 5.07 7.82 11.08
CA GLU A 230 4.20 7.96 12.26
C GLU A 230 4.55 6.97 13.36
N VAL A 231 4.91 5.73 13.01
CA VAL A 231 5.39 4.72 14.00
C VAL A 231 6.62 5.25 14.74
N ALA A 232 7.61 5.80 14.04
CA ALA A 232 8.80 6.38 14.68
C ALA A 232 8.41 7.52 15.63
N ARG A 233 7.58 8.46 15.16
CA ARG A 233 7.16 9.63 15.93
C ARG A 233 6.34 9.26 17.17
N LYS A 234 5.43 8.29 17.06
CA LYS A 234 4.66 7.77 18.21
C LYS A 234 5.53 7.08 19.25
N ARG A 235 6.74 6.62 18.87
CA ARG A 235 7.75 6.06 19.76
C ARG A 235 8.71 7.12 20.33
N GLY A 236 8.47 8.40 20.03
CA GLY A 236 9.30 9.52 20.52
C GLY A 236 10.60 9.71 19.74
N VAL A 237 10.76 9.04 18.60
CA VAL A 237 11.94 9.16 17.73
C VAL A 237 11.60 10.06 16.53
N PRO A 238 12.40 11.11 16.23
CA PRO A 238 12.25 11.89 15.02
C PRO A 238 12.22 10.99 13.79
N GLY A 239 11.22 11.14 12.94
CA GLY A 239 11.06 10.36 11.73
C GLY A 239 10.88 11.26 10.51
N TYR A 240 11.63 10.99 9.45
CA TYR A 240 11.55 11.72 8.18
C TYR A 240 11.31 10.78 7.01
N LEU A 241 10.41 11.19 6.12
CA LEU A 241 10.19 10.54 4.84
C LEU A 241 11.13 11.16 3.82
N ILE A 242 11.85 10.32 3.08
CA ILE A 242 12.77 10.73 2.01
C ILE A 242 12.51 9.88 0.77
N ASN A 243 12.48 10.50 -0.39
CA ASN A 243 12.28 9.80 -1.65
C ASN A 243 13.59 9.61 -2.45
N SER A 244 14.64 10.33 -2.06
CA SER A 244 15.96 10.23 -2.67
C SER A 244 17.07 10.60 -1.65
N PRO A 245 18.36 10.28 -1.92
CA PRO A 245 19.47 10.67 -1.07
C PRO A 245 19.59 12.17 -0.82
N GLU A 246 19.24 12.99 -1.82
CA GLU A 246 19.34 14.45 -1.78
C GLU A 246 18.39 15.10 -0.77
N GLU A 247 17.35 14.36 -0.37
CA GLU A 247 16.39 14.82 0.65
C GLU A 247 16.90 14.59 2.08
N ILE A 248 18.06 13.97 2.26
CA ILE A 248 18.70 13.80 3.58
C ILE A 248 19.40 15.11 3.97
N HIS A 249 18.78 15.86 4.86
CA HIS A 249 19.38 17.11 5.35
C HIS A 249 20.45 16.85 6.42
N PRO A 250 21.72 17.31 6.24
CA PRO A 250 22.80 17.12 7.21
C PRO A 250 22.46 17.61 8.62
N GLN A 251 21.63 18.63 8.73
CA GLN A 251 21.18 19.18 10.02
C GLN A 251 20.39 18.16 10.86
N TRP A 252 19.71 17.19 10.24
CA TRP A 252 19.03 16.13 10.99
C TRP A 252 20.00 15.17 11.68
N LEU A 253 21.26 15.15 11.24
CA LEU A 253 22.29 14.24 11.72
C LEU A 253 23.16 14.85 12.82
N GLU A 254 22.95 16.12 13.16
CA GLU A 254 23.72 16.79 14.21
C GLU A 254 23.42 16.16 15.58
N GLY A 255 24.47 15.68 16.26
CA GLY A 255 24.36 15.01 17.56
C GLY A 255 23.78 13.57 17.50
N VAL A 256 23.48 13.04 16.31
CA VAL A 256 22.97 11.69 16.12
C VAL A 256 24.10 10.66 16.20
N SER A 257 23.93 9.63 17.02
CA SER A 257 24.86 8.50 17.16
C SER A 257 24.42 7.29 16.36
N ALA A 258 23.10 7.06 16.28
CA ALA A 258 22.50 5.92 15.58
C ALA A 258 21.28 6.33 14.75
N ILE A 259 21.24 5.87 13.51
CA ILE A 259 20.17 6.12 12.55
C ILE A 259 19.43 4.80 12.27
N GLY A 260 18.12 4.80 12.34
CA GLY A 260 17.27 3.73 11.81
C GLY A 260 16.90 4.02 10.36
N LEU A 261 17.07 3.05 9.46
CA LEU A 261 16.63 3.16 8.08
C LEU A 261 15.64 2.03 7.74
N THR A 262 14.52 2.40 7.20
CA THR A 262 13.53 1.47 6.65
C THR A 262 13.02 1.97 5.30
N ALA A 263 12.19 1.18 4.64
CA ALA A 263 11.59 1.56 3.37
C ALA A 263 10.14 1.07 3.24
N GLY A 264 9.32 1.89 2.60
CA GLY A 264 7.94 1.54 2.28
C GLY A 264 7.83 0.35 1.34
N ALA A 265 6.67 -0.33 1.37
CA ALA A 265 6.39 -1.54 0.61
C ALA A 265 6.42 -1.37 -0.93
N SER A 266 6.43 -0.15 -1.41
CA SER A 266 6.56 0.19 -2.84
C SER A 266 7.91 0.81 -3.23
N THR A 267 8.91 0.78 -2.34
CA THR A 267 10.23 1.39 -2.55
C THR A 267 11.22 0.39 -3.13
N PRO A 268 11.86 0.71 -4.28
CA PRO A 268 12.93 -0.12 -4.82
C PRO A 268 14.15 -0.18 -3.89
N GLU A 269 14.75 -1.37 -3.73
CA GLU A 269 15.96 -1.53 -2.92
C GLU A 269 17.14 -0.70 -3.46
N SER A 270 17.19 -0.44 -4.77
CA SER A 270 18.20 0.42 -5.38
C SER A 270 18.22 1.84 -4.79
N VAL A 271 17.04 2.41 -4.49
CA VAL A 271 16.94 3.74 -3.87
C VAL A 271 17.39 3.67 -2.40
N VAL A 272 17.07 2.59 -1.70
CA VAL A 272 17.56 2.35 -0.33
C VAL A 272 19.08 2.30 -0.29
N GLN A 273 19.69 1.57 -1.23
CA GLN A 273 21.15 1.46 -1.32
C GLN A 273 21.81 2.82 -1.63
N GLN A 274 21.21 3.62 -2.53
CA GLN A 274 21.70 4.99 -2.78
C GLN A 274 21.65 5.86 -1.50
N CYS A 275 20.60 5.76 -0.71
CA CYS A 275 20.51 6.46 0.57
C CYS A 275 21.57 5.97 1.57
N ILE A 276 21.86 4.67 1.62
CA ILE A 276 22.93 4.10 2.47
C ILE A 276 24.29 4.64 2.06
N GLU A 277 24.61 4.64 0.76
CA GLU A 277 25.87 5.17 0.25
C GLU A 277 26.02 6.67 0.58
N HIS A 278 24.94 7.44 0.41
CA HIS A 278 24.96 8.85 0.76
C HIS A 278 25.19 9.07 2.27
N LEU A 279 24.53 8.31 3.13
CA LEU A 279 24.73 8.37 4.58
C LEU A 279 26.18 8.04 4.99
N ARG A 280 26.85 7.14 4.25
CA ARG A 280 28.28 6.87 4.46
C ARG A 280 29.14 8.11 4.20
N THR A 281 28.83 8.89 3.18
CA THR A 281 29.54 10.17 2.93
C THR A 281 29.27 11.21 4.01
N LEU A 282 28.14 11.10 4.73
CA LEU A 282 27.76 11.97 5.84
C LEU A 282 28.24 11.46 7.20
N GLY A 283 29.07 10.40 7.26
CA GLY A 283 29.74 9.94 8.48
C GLY A 283 29.16 8.68 9.12
N VAL A 284 28.34 7.90 8.40
CA VAL A 284 27.99 6.54 8.84
C VAL A 284 29.20 5.62 8.65
N THR A 285 29.63 4.98 9.72
CA THR A 285 30.84 4.14 9.76
C THR A 285 30.53 2.64 9.88
N SER A 286 29.33 2.28 10.31
CA SER A 286 28.91 0.89 10.44
C SER A 286 27.44 0.73 10.08
N THR A 287 27.12 -0.40 9.47
CA THR A 287 25.74 -0.77 9.07
C THR A 287 25.44 -2.15 9.63
N GLU A 288 24.29 -2.29 10.26
CA GLU A 288 23.79 -3.55 10.80
C GLU A 288 22.35 -3.76 10.35
N GLU A 289 22.02 -4.95 9.86
CA GLU A 289 20.63 -5.32 9.52
C GLU A 289 19.99 -5.99 10.74
N VAL A 290 18.81 -5.50 11.12
CA VAL A 290 17.99 -6.02 12.22
C VAL A 290 16.77 -6.70 11.63
N GLU A 291 16.75 -8.01 11.64
CA GLU A 291 15.68 -8.83 11.08
C GLU A 291 14.60 -9.10 12.14
N TYR A 292 13.37 -8.66 11.84
CA TYR A 292 12.19 -8.97 12.63
C TYR A 292 11.56 -10.29 12.18
N THR A 293 11.39 -10.48 10.87
CA THR A 293 10.80 -11.68 10.29
C THR A 293 11.17 -11.82 8.82
N GLU A 294 11.15 -13.04 8.32
CA GLU A 294 11.27 -13.33 6.89
C GLU A 294 9.89 -13.33 6.22
N GLU A 295 9.82 -12.83 4.99
CA GLU A 295 8.61 -12.80 4.17
C GLU A 295 8.73 -13.79 2.99
N ASN A 296 8.01 -14.91 3.06
CA ASN A 296 7.97 -15.96 2.03
C ASN A 296 6.62 -15.96 1.32
N VAL A 297 6.13 -14.77 0.91
CA VAL A 297 4.86 -14.61 0.20
C VAL A 297 5.11 -14.39 -1.27
N PHE A 298 4.38 -15.11 -2.10
CA PHE A 298 4.39 -15.00 -3.55
C PHE A 298 2.96 -14.89 -4.08
N PHE A 299 2.76 -14.06 -5.11
CA PHE A 299 1.50 -13.98 -5.85
C PHE A 299 1.75 -14.27 -7.33
N GLU A 300 0.99 -15.20 -7.87
CA GLU A 300 1.04 -15.51 -9.31
C GLU A 300 0.64 -14.29 -10.15
N LEU A 301 1.27 -14.16 -11.32
CA LEU A 301 0.90 -13.16 -12.30
C LEU A 301 -0.52 -13.39 -12.85
N PRO A 302 -1.20 -12.35 -13.34
CA PRO A 302 -2.45 -12.52 -14.06
C PRO A 302 -2.31 -13.50 -15.22
N LYS A 303 -3.35 -14.31 -15.45
CA LYS A 303 -3.33 -15.36 -16.49
C LYS A 303 -2.99 -14.82 -17.87
N GLU A 304 -3.42 -13.61 -18.17
CA GLU A 304 -3.22 -12.91 -19.45
C GLU A 304 -1.73 -12.74 -19.78
N VAL A 305 -0.87 -12.58 -18.78
CA VAL A 305 0.59 -12.41 -18.96
C VAL A 305 1.40 -13.64 -18.57
N SER A 306 0.81 -14.64 -17.91
CA SER A 306 1.49 -15.87 -17.45
C SER A 306 1.48 -16.98 -18.50
N ILE A 307 0.41 -17.14 -19.29
CA ILE A 307 0.19 -18.26 -20.21
C ILE A 307 1.08 -18.15 -21.48
N LEU A 308 1.49 -16.94 -21.87
CA LEU A 308 2.27 -16.72 -23.09
C LEU A 308 3.78 -17.02 -22.96
N ASN A 309 4.26 -17.35 -21.76
CA ASN A 309 5.63 -17.83 -21.54
C ASN A 309 5.84 -19.32 -21.84
N GLN A 310 4.80 -20.06 -22.29
CA GLN A 310 4.85 -21.52 -22.57
C GLN A 310 4.78 -21.86 -24.08
N ARG A 311 4.97 -20.86 -24.96
CA ARG A 311 5.04 -21.09 -26.42
C ARG A 311 6.34 -20.63 -27.03
#